data_fb626165c30af2bbc5c5e2e4cfc3a8c3
#
_entry.id   fb626165c30af2bbc5c5e2e4cfc3a8c3
#
_cell.length_a   1.000
_cell.length_b   1.000
_cell.length_c   1.000
_cell.angle_alpha   90.00
_cell.angle_beta   90.00
_cell.angle_gamma   90.00
#
_symmetry.space_group_name_H-M   'P 1'
#
loop_
_entity.id
_entity.type
_entity.pdbx_description
1 polymer ?
#
loop_
_entity_poly.entity_id
_entity_poly.type
_entity_poly.pdbx_seq_one_letter_code
_entity_poly.pdbx_strand_id
1 'polypeptide(L)'
;RGPVENAIENGKDILFDIDIQGTFQLYEKMRDDVVSIFILPPSIAEMKSRLKRRAEDEDTVILKRMKTAVGEMRHWSKYDYVVVNDDLERAYENVRAILKAERLKQFRSPKIGPLIQGMVDDLENELAEKS
;
A
#
# COMPACT_ATOMS: atom_id res chain seq x y z
N ARG A 1 7.64 -14.73 -6.51
CA ARG A 1 6.40 -14.84 -5.72
C ARG A 1 6.59 -15.58 -4.42
N GLY A 2 7.37 -16.66 -4.42
CA GLY A 2 7.64 -17.42 -3.21
C GLY A 2 8.19 -16.59 -2.05
N PRO A 3 9.18 -15.70 -2.28
CA PRO A 3 9.68 -14.85 -1.20
C PRO A 3 8.63 -13.90 -0.61
N VAL A 4 7.72 -13.39 -1.45
CA VAL A 4 6.64 -12.52 -0.99
C VAL A 4 5.68 -13.29 -0.11
N GLU A 5 5.25 -14.45 -0.55
CA GLU A 5 4.32 -15.28 0.19
C GLU A 5 4.90 -15.73 1.52
N ASN A 6 6.18 -16.12 1.53
CA ASN A 6 6.86 -16.48 2.77
C ASN A 6 6.95 -15.33 3.76
N ALA A 7 7.23 -14.11 3.28
CA ALA A 7 7.31 -12.95 4.15
C ALA A 7 5.95 -12.62 4.77
N ILE A 8 4.89 -12.74 3.99
CA ILE A 8 3.53 -12.52 4.48
C ILE A 8 3.16 -13.57 5.55
N GLU A 9 3.44 -14.83 5.30
CA GLU A 9 3.19 -15.91 6.25
C GLU A 9 3.94 -15.71 7.55
N ASN A 10 5.13 -15.12 7.49
CA ASN A 10 5.95 -14.83 8.66
C ASN A 10 5.62 -13.46 9.30
N GLY A 11 4.59 -12.79 8.82
CA GLY A 11 4.18 -11.50 9.38
C GLY A 11 5.07 -10.33 9.00
N LYS A 12 5.85 -10.48 7.95
CA LYS A 12 6.75 -9.41 7.47
C LYS A 12 6.10 -8.64 6.33
N ASP A 13 6.31 -7.33 6.33
CA ASP A 13 5.88 -6.47 5.24
C ASP A 13 6.94 -6.44 4.15
N ILE A 14 6.51 -6.42 2.90
CA ILE A 14 7.40 -6.25 1.75
C ILE A 14 6.98 -5.01 0.97
N LEU A 15 7.95 -4.17 0.67
CA LEU A 15 7.73 -2.96 -0.10
C LEU A 15 8.18 -3.18 -1.54
N PHE A 16 7.28 -2.87 -2.48
CA PHE A 16 7.59 -2.94 -3.92
C PHE A 16 7.42 -1.57 -4.56
N ASP A 17 8.32 -1.26 -5.46
CA ASP A 17 8.18 -0.14 -6.38
C ASP A 17 7.87 -0.72 -7.75
N ILE A 18 6.59 -0.77 -8.10
CA ILE A 18 6.13 -1.43 -9.32
C ILE A 18 5.20 -0.51 -10.11
N ASP A 19 5.09 -0.78 -11.41
CA ASP A 19 4.21 -0.04 -12.28
C ASP A 19 2.74 -0.47 -12.08
N ILE A 20 1.83 0.23 -12.76
CA ILE A 20 0.39 -0.02 -12.62
C ILE A 20 0.01 -1.43 -13.08
N GLN A 21 0.67 -1.94 -14.11
CA GLN A 21 0.40 -3.27 -14.62
C GLN A 21 0.79 -4.34 -13.60
N GLY A 22 1.94 -4.19 -12.98
CA GLY A 22 2.39 -5.07 -11.88
C GLY A 22 1.45 -4.99 -10.68
N THR A 23 0.97 -3.80 -10.35
CA THR A 23 0.00 -3.61 -9.26
C THR A 23 -1.28 -4.41 -9.54
N PHE A 24 -1.83 -4.31 -10.74
CA PHE A 24 -3.04 -5.05 -11.10
C PHE A 24 -2.82 -6.57 -11.08
N GLN A 25 -1.64 -7.03 -11.49
CA GLN A 25 -1.30 -8.45 -11.41
C GLN A 25 -1.28 -8.94 -9.97
N LEU A 26 -0.75 -8.14 -9.05
CA LEU A 26 -0.78 -8.47 -7.61
C LEU A 26 -2.21 -8.47 -7.08
N TYR A 27 -3.05 -7.54 -7.51
CA TYR A 27 -4.46 -7.51 -7.10
C TYR A 27 -5.18 -8.81 -7.48
N GLU A 28 -4.93 -9.33 -8.67
CA GLU A 28 -5.58 -10.56 -9.11
C GLU A 28 -5.18 -11.76 -8.26
N LYS A 29 -3.95 -11.78 -7.77
CA LYS A 29 -3.38 -12.94 -7.10
C LYS A 29 -3.48 -12.88 -5.58
N MET A 30 -3.40 -11.68 -4.99
CA MET A 30 -3.30 -11.55 -3.54
C MET A 30 -3.87 -10.21 -3.05
N ARG A 31 -5.08 -9.89 -3.50
CA ARG A 31 -5.69 -8.57 -3.23
C ARG A 31 -5.71 -8.20 -1.74
N ASP A 32 -6.07 -9.15 -0.88
CA ASP A 32 -6.18 -8.88 0.56
C ASP A 32 -4.84 -8.61 1.23
N ASP A 33 -3.76 -9.07 0.59
CA ASP A 33 -2.40 -8.92 1.13
C ASP A 33 -1.67 -7.72 0.54
N VAL A 34 -2.31 -6.96 -0.35
CA VAL A 34 -1.69 -5.83 -1.06
C VAL A 34 -2.30 -4.53 -0.62
N VAL A 35 -1.46 -3.58 -0.27
CA VAL A 35 -1.84 -2.18 -0.07
C VAL A 35 -1.07 -1.36 -1.08
N SER A 36 -1.78 -0.64 -1.93
CA SER A 36 -1.17 0.17 -2.96
C SER A 36 -1.27 1.66 -2.62
N ILE A 37 -0.16 2.35 -2.81
CA ILE A 37 -0.06 3.78 -2.54
C ILE A 37 0.47 4.46 -3.79
N PHE A 38 -0.29 5.40 -4.31
CA PHE A 38 0.15 6.22 -5.44
C PHE A 38 0.78 7.49 -4.90
N ILE A 39 2.06 7.70 -5.19
CA ILE A 39 2.76 8.90 -4.78
C ILE A 39 2.69 9.90 -5.91
N LEU A 40 1.96 10.98 -5.68
CA LEU A 40 1.72 12.01 -6.68
C LEU A 40 2.67 13.18 -6.48
N PRO A 41 3.37 13.66 -7.53
CA PRO A 41 4.19 14.86 -7.40
C PRO A 41 3.30 16.08 -7.16
N PRO A 42 3.85 17.16 -6.55
CA PRO A 42 3.03 18.32 -6.19
C PRO A 42 2.58 19.13 -7.39
N SER A 43 3.27 19.02 -8.53
CA SER A 43 2.93 19.74 -9.74
C SER A 43 3.52 19.06 -10.97
N ILE A 44 3.01 19.41 -12.12
CA ILE A 44 3.55 18.91 -13.40
C ILE A 44 4.97 19.42 -13.63
N ALA A 45 5.24 20.66 -13.25
CA ALA A 45 6.59 21.22 -13.37
C ALA A 45 7.60 20.43 -12.55
N GLU A 46 7.26 20.08 -11.33
CA GLU A 46 8.12 19.27 -10.46
C GLU A 46 8.32 17.88 -11.01
N MET A 47 7.25 17.27 -11.53
CA MET A 47 7.33 15.95 -12.15
C MET A 47 8.30 15.96 -13.35
N LYS A 48 8.17 16.95 -14.22
CA LYS A 48 9.07 17.08 -15.37
C LYS A 48 10.53 17.25 -14.96
N SER A 49 10.76 18.07 -13.94
CA SER A 49 12.08 18.28 -13.40
C SER A 49 12.72 16.98 -12.91
N ARG A 50 11.96 16.16 -12.19
CA ARG A 50 12.43 14.87 -11.71
C ARG A 50 12.71 13.89 -12.84
N LEU A 51 11.84 13.85 -13.84
CA LEU A 51 12.04 12.98 -15.01
C LEU A 51 13.29 13.35 -15.79
N LYS A 52 13.54 14.62 -15.97
CA LYS A 52 14.74 15.11 -16.66
C LYS A 52 16.02 14.73 -15.93
N ARG A 53 16.01 14.86 -14.60
CA ARG A 53 17.16 14.50 -13.78
C ARG A 53 17.51 13.01 -13.87
N ARG A 54 16.47 12.15 -13.96
CA ARG A 54 16.66 10.69 -14.03
C ARG A 54 17.07 10.21 -15.41
N ALA A 55 16.64 10.90 -16.46
CA ALA A 55 16.76 10.43 -17.85
C ALA A 55 18.06 10.80 -18.53
N GLU A 56 18.89 11.65 -17.94
CA GLU A 56 20.17 12.06 -18.53
C GLU A 56 20.06 12.46 -20.00
N ASP A 57 19.18 13.41 -20.32
CA ASP A 57 19.18 14.16 -21.57
C ASP A 57 18.53 13.55 -22.80
N GLU A 58 17.99 12.36 -22.75
CA GLU A 58 17.30 11.84 -23.93
C GLU A 58 15.82 12.22 -23.94
N ASP A 59 15.45 13.12 -24.85
CA ASP A 59 14.07 13.60 -24.97
C ASP A 59 13.07 12.47 -25.22
N THR A 60 13.46 11.45 -25.98
CA THR A 60 12.60 10.30 -26.26
C THR A 60 12.28 9.52 -25.01
N VAL A 61 13.25 9.35 -24.12
CA VAL A 61 13.04 8.65 -22.84
C VAL A 61 12.12 9.46 -21.94
N ILE A 62 12.32 10.78 -21.89
CA ILE A 62 11.49 11.70 -21.11
C ILE A 62 10.04 11.63 -21.58
N LEU A 63 9.81 11.69 -22.88
CA LEU A 63 8.46 11.60 -23.45
C LEU A 63 7.79 10.27 -23.13
N LYS A 64 8.53 9.18 -23.21
CA LYS A 64 8.02 7.85 -22.86
C LYS A 64 7.60 7.80 -21.41
N ARG A 65 8.40 8.32 -20.50
CA ARG A 65 8.09 8.38 -19.07
C ARG A 65 6.89 9.27 -18.78
N MET A 66 6.75 10.37 -19.50
CA MET A 66 5.59 11.23 -19.35
C MET A 66 4.31 10.53 -19.77
N LYS A 67 4.34 9.75 -20.84
CA LYS A 67 3.18 8.95 -21.28
C LYS A 67 2.81 7.90 -20.23
N THR A 68 3.81 7.26 -19.66
CA THR A 68 3.58 6.30 -18.57
C THR A 68 2.94 6.98 -17.37
N ALA A 69 3.42 8.16 -17.00
CA ALA A 69 2.86 8.93 -15.90
C ALA A 69 1.40 9.31 -16.14
N VAL A 70 1.05 9.68 -17.36
CA VAL A 70 -0.35 9.98 -17.72
C VAL A 70 -1.23 8.75 -17.48
N GLY A 71 -0.78 7.58 -17.92
CA GLY A 71 -1.51 6.34 -17.71
C GLY A 71 -1.70 6.03 -16.22
N GLU A 72 -0.66 6.18 -15.43
CA GLU A 72 -0.74 5.95 -13.99
C GLU A 72 -1.70 6.93 -13.33
N MET A 73 -1.63 8.21 -13.68
CA MET A 73 -2.51 9.22 -13.11
C MET A 73 -3.98 8.97 -13.45
N ARG A 74 -4.27 8.50 -14.67
CA ARG A 74 -5.64 8.19 -15.07
C ARG A 74 -6.24 7.05 -14.26
N HIS A 75 -5.41 6.17 -13.74
CA HIS A 75 -5.83 5.03 -12.93
C HIS A 75 -5.70 5.27 -11.43
N TRP A 76 -5.61 6.52 -11.00
CA TRP A 76 -5.40 6.87 -9.58
C TRP A 76 -6.43 6.21 -8.65
N SER A 77 -7.67 6.07 -9.09
CA SER A 77 -8.75 5.50 -8.27
C SER A 77 -8.61 4.01 -8.04
N LYS A 78 -7.72 3.34 -8.75
CA LYS A 78 -7.44 1.91 -8.58
C LYS A 78 -6.48 1.63 -7.42
N TYR A 79 -5.79 2.65 -6.95
CA TYR A 79 -4.90 2.53 -5.80
C TYR A 79 -5.68 2.70 -4.51
N ASP A 80 -5.23 2.05 -3.45
CA ASP A 80 -5.87 2.15 -2.14
C ASP A 80 -5.71 3.53 -1.52
N TYR A 81 -4.55 4.15 -1.75
CA TYR A 81 -4.21 5.45 -1.19
C TYR A 81 -3.49 6.31 -2.22
N VAL A 82 -3.68 7.62 -2.10
CA VAL A 82 -2.94 8.60 -2.90
C VAL A 82 -2.28 9.57 -1.92
N VAL A 83 -0.97 9.71 -2.03
CA VAL A 83 -0.20 10.62 -1.20
C VAL A 83 0.46 11.66 -2.09
N VAL A 84 0.23 12.94 -1.81
CA VAL A 84 0.86 14.04 -2.55
C VAL A 84 2.21 14.33 -1.90
N ASN A 85 3.27 14.26 -2.70
CA ASN A 85 4.63 14.51 -2.23
C ASN A 85 5.04 15.97 -2.43
N ASP A 86 4.34 16.88 -1.72
CA ASP A 86 4.65 18.30 -1.70
C ASP A 86 5.68 18.64 -0.62
N ASP A 87 5.73 17.83 0.43
CA ASP A 87 6.67 17.94 1.53
C ASP A 87 7.11 16.52 1.86
N LEU A 88 8.40 16.25 1.75
CA LEU A 88 8.94 14.90 1.92
C LEU A 88 8.62 14.32 3.30
N GLU A 89 8.76 15.12 4.35
CA GLU A 89 8.48 14.65 5.70
C GLU A 89 7.01 14.34 5.91
N ARG A 90 6.13 15.20 5.39
CA ARG A 90 4.69 14.97 5.47
C ARG A 90 4.27 13.74 4.69
N ALA A 91 4.81 13.56 3.49
CA ALA A 91 4.53 12.38 2.68
C ALA A 91 5.00 11.11 3.41
N TYR A 92 6.18 11.15 4.00
CA TYR A 92 6.72 10.04 4.78
C TYR A 92 5.82 9.69 5.97
N GLU A 93 5.37 10.71 6.72
CA GLU A 93 4.46 10.51 7.84
C GLU A 93 3.13 9.90 7.40
N ASN A 94 2.61 10.34 6.26
CA ASN A 94 1.37 9.79 5.71
C ASN A 94 1.53 8.32 5.33
N VAL A 95 2.64 7.95 4.70
CA VAL A 95 2.92 6.56 4.37
C VAL A 95 3.04 5.72 5.64
N ARG A 96 3.71 6.23 6.66
CA ARG A 96 3.81 5.53 7.95
C ARG A 96 2.45 5.34 8.59
N ALA A 97 1.60 6.35 8.54
CA ALA A 97 0.24 6.27 9.10
C ALA A 97 -0.58 5.19 8.37
N ILE A 98 -0.45 5.11 7.06
CA ILE A 98 -1.11 4.08 6.25
C ILE A 98 -0.64 2.68 6.70
N LEU A 99 0.67 2.49 6.85
CA LEU A 99 1.21 1.20 7.28
C LEU A 99 0.69 0.81 8.67
N LYS A 100 0.64 1.75 9.59
CA LYS A 100 0.13 1.49 10.94
C LYS A 100 -1.34 1.10 10.91
N ALA A 101 -2.15 1.85 10.16
CA ALA A 101 -3.58 1.59 10.07
C ALA A 101 -3.86 0.23 9.41
N GLU A 102 -3.13 -0.09 8.34
CA GLU A 102 -3.31 -1.34 7.64
C GLU A 102 -2.95 -2.56 8.49
N ARG A 103 -1.92 -2.43 9.31
CA ARG A 103 -1.53 -3.52 10.23
C ARG A 103 -2.60 -3.79 11.28
N LEU A 104 -3.43 -2.80 11.59
CA LEU A 104 -4.50 -2.95 12.58
C LEU A 104 -5.79 -3.51 11.99
N LYS A 105 -5.89 -3.67 10.68
CA LYS A 105 -7.07 -4.28 10.09
C LYS A 105 -7.23 -5.70 10.58
N GLN A 106 -8.45 -6.07 10.95
CA GLN A 106 -8.73 -7.35 11.58
C GLN A 106 -8.26 -8.57 10.78
N PHE A 107 -8.41 -8.51 9.45
CA PHE A 107 -8.05 -9.67 8.61
C PHE A 107 -6.54 -9.86 8.48
N ARG A 108 -5.75 -8.86 8.89
CA ARG A 108 -4.29 -8.95 8.88
C ARG A 108 -3.70 -9.41 10.20
N SER A 109 -4.54 -9.54 11.24
CA SER A 109 -4.10 -9.97 12.56
C SER A 109 -4.67 -11.34 12.87
N PRO A 110 -3.91 -12.43 12.68
CA PRO A 110 -4.44 -13.78 12.91
C PRO A 110 -4.74 -14.08 14.36
N LYS A 111 -4.23 -13.29 15.29
CA LYS A 111 -4.42 -13.51 16.72
C LYS A 111 -5.67 -12.84 17.29
N ILE A 112 -6.24 -11.87 16.57
CA ILE A 112 -7.35 -11.08 17.14
C ILE A 112 -8.64 -11.88 17.28
N GLY A 113 -8.96 -12.72 16.30
CA GLY A 113 -10.14 -13.56 16.36
C GLY A 113 -10.14 -14.51 17.54
N PRO A 114 -9.08 -15.34 17.70
CA PRO A 114 -8.98 -16.24 18.86
C PRO A 114 -8.95 -15.49 20.20
N LEU A 115 -8.33 -14.32 20.27
CA LEU A 115 -8.31 -13.52 21.49
C LEU A 115 -9.72 -13.09 21.88
N ILE A 116 -10.49 -12.58 20.93
CA ILE A 116 -11.86 -12.14 21.18
C ILE A 116 -12.74 -13.33 21.53
N GLN A 117 -12.56 -14.44 20.85
CA GLN A 117 -13.35 -15.65 21.15
C GLN A 117 -13.12 -16.13 22.58
N GLY A 118 -11.87 -16.07 23.04
CA GLY A 118 -11.55 -16.41 24.43
C GLY A 118 -12.28 -15.51 25.43
N MET A 119 -12.32 -14.21 25.13
CA MET A 119 -13.04 -13.26 25.97
C MET A 119 -14.54 -13.51 25.98
N VAL A 120 -15.10 -13.84 24.83
CA VAL A 120 -16.52 -14.17 24.71
C VAL A 120 -16.83 -15.39 25.55
N ASP A 121 -16.02 -16.44 25.47
CA ASP A 121 -16.20 -17.65 26.24
C ASP A 121 -16.17 -17.37 27.75
N ASP A 122 -15.24 -16.56 28.20
CA ASP A 122 -15.12 -16.18 29.61
C ASP A 122 -16.36 -15.44 30.08
N LEU A 123 -16.86 -14.50 29.28
CA LEU A 123 -18.08 -13.75 29.63
C LEU A 123 -19.32 -14.66 29.66
N GLU A 124 -19.45 -15.56 28.69
CA GLU A 124 -20.56 -16.47 28.64
C GLU A 124 -20.58 -17.40 29.85
N ASN A 125 -19.40 -17.86 30.30
CA ASN A 125 -19.27 -18.67 31.48
C ASN A 125 -19.71 -17.91 32.74
N GLU A 126 -19.29 -16.65 32.87
CA GLU A 126 -19.74 -15.82 34.00
C GLU A 126 -21.25 -15.60 34.00
N LEU A 127 -21.82 -15.36 32.84
CA LEU A 127 -23.27 -15.17 32.72
C LEU A 127 -24.04 -16.43 33.06
N ALA A 128 -23.53 -17.59 32.67
CA ALA A 128 -24.14 -18.86 32.99
C ALA A 128 -24.11 -19.14 34.49
N GLU A 129 -23.02 -18.81 35.17
CA GLU A 129 -22.88 -18.97 36.61
C GLU A 129 -23.87 -18.10 37.40
N LYS A 130 -24.19 -16.93 36.87
CA LYS A 130 -25.09 -15.97 37.54
C LYS A 130 -26.57 -16.20 37.23
N SER A 131 -26.84 -17.05 36.26
CA SER A 131 -28.23 -17.41 35.94
C SER A 131 -28.61 -18.65 36.69
#